data_820508eb8c0195fd18002bc235ffc8ea
#
_entry.id   820508eb8c0195fd18002bc235ffc8ea
#
_cell.length_a   1.000
_cell.length_b   1.000
_cell.length_c   1.000
_cell.angle_alpha   90.00
_cell.angle_beta   90.00
_cell.angle_gamma   90.00
#
_symmetry.space_group_name_H-M   'P 1'
#
loop_
_entity.id
_entity.type
_entity.pdbx_description
1 polymer ?
#
loop_
_entity_poly.entity_id
_entity_poly.type
_entity_poly.pdbx_seq_one_letter_code
_entity_poly.pdbx_strand_id
1 'polypeptide(L)'
;MLDQQIPYGVEAFSFVATPTAILVYEAKTVRVIPIRDIMWIYGNVVKQTMNFIPTSKFHTLYLLARDGGTYSLGQITTGGFSKKAPLDEAVAQLQNLLFPYRKGIVYGYSDEIANYFQGNFAGAVQMVDAKSMEP
;
A
#
# COMPACT_ATOMS: atom_id res chain seq x y z
N MET A 1 -6.19 19.66 7.78
CA MET A 1 -5.48 20.68 6.99
C MET A 1 -4.21 20.10 6.43
N LEU A 2 -3.99 20.29 5.14
CA LEU A 2 -2.80 19.71 4.49
C LEU A 2 -1.51 20.34 5.02
N ASP A 3 -1.55 21.60 5.37
CA ASP A 3 -0.40 22.31 5.89
C ASP A 3 0.01 21.87 7.31
N GLN A 4 -0.87 21.19 8.02
CA GLN A 4 -0.58 20.66 9.35
C GLN A 4 -0.09 19.23 9.31
N GLN A 5 0.02 18.69 8.15
CA GLN A 5 0.38 17.30 7.97
C GLN A 5 1.85 17.21 7.63
N ILE A 6 2.46 16.14 8.09
CA ILE A 6 3.80 15.85 7.67
C ILE A 6 3.67 15.18 6.30
N PRO A 7 4.04 15.88 5.21
CA PRO A 7 4.01 15.24 3.92
C PRO A 7 4.97 14.08 3.97
N TYR A 8 4.42 12.89 3.90
CA TYR A 8 5.22 11.71 3.92
C TYR A 8 4.90 10.90 2.67
N GLY A 9 5.81 10.97 1.73
CA GLY A 9 5.80 10.11 0.58
C GLY A 9 7.06 9.30 0.61
N VAL A 10 6.97 8.04 0.29
CA VAL A 10 8.16 7.29 -0.04
C VAL A 10 8.59 7.82 -1.39
N GLU A 11 9.86 8.22 -1.50
CA GLU A 11 10.39 8.77 -2.74
C GLU A 11 10.04 7.85 -3.92
N ALA A 12 9.58 8.45 -5.02
CA ALA A 12 9.13 7.79 -6.25
C ALA A 12 7.74 7.15 -6.18
N PHE A 13 7.05 7.20 -5.05
CA PHE A 13 5.63 6.85 -5.00
C PHE A 13 4.77 8.12 -4.92
N SER A 14 3.59 8.05 -5.51
CA SER A 14 2.74 9.23 -5.71
C SER A 14 1.65 9.33 -4.65
N PHE A 15 2.04 9.51 -3.40
CA PHE A 15 1.08 9.69 -2.32
C PHE A 15 1.66 10.56 -1.21
N VAL A 16 0.76 11.07 -0.37
CA VAL A 16 1.10 11.75 0.88
C VAL A 16 0.27 11.12 1.99
N ALA A 17 0.92 10.71 3.05
CA ALA A 17 0.24 10.16 4.22
C ALA A 17 0.07 11.25 5.27
N THR A 18 -1.11 11.30 5.86
CA THR A 18 -1.47 12.26 6.90
C THR A 18 -2.03 11.49 8.10
N PRO A 19 -2.22 12.14 9.27
CA PRO A 19 -2.81 11.45 10.41
C PRO A 19 -4.23 10.93 10.19
N THR A 20 -4.95 11.45 9.19
CA THR A 20 -6.36 11.10 8.96
C THR A 20 -6.62 10.40 7.64
N ALA A 21 -5.71 10.50 6.67
CA ALA A 21 -5.95 9.97 5.33
C ALA A 21 -4.66 9.78 4.56
N ILE A 22 -4.75 9.00 3.49
CA ILE A 22 -3.72 8.96 2.45
C ILE A 22 -4.28 9.69 1.23
N LEU A 23 -3.48 10.61 0.69
CA LEU A 23 -3.80 11.33 -0.53
C LEU A 23 -3.03 10.68 -1.67
N VAL A 24 -3.76 10.16 -2.66
CA VAL A 24 -3.17 9.51 -3.82
C VAL A 24 -3.26 10.47 -5.00
N TYR A 25 -2.13 10.78 -5.61
CA TYR A 25 -2.08 11.68 -6.76
C TYR A 25 -2.26 10.87 -8.04
N GLU A 26 -3.39 11.12 -8.70
CA GLU A 26 -3.66 10.60 -10.03
C GLU A 26 -3.48 11.73 -11.04
N ALA A 27 -3.40 11.43 -12.32
CA ALA A 27 -2.93 12.36 -13.37
C ALA A 27 -3.52 13.77 -13.27
N LYS A 28 -4.79 13.93 -12.95
CA LYS A 28 -5.44 15.26 -12.87
C LYS A 28 -6.24 15.44 -11.59
N THR A 29 -6.20 14.47 -10.68
CA THR A 29 -7.03 14.49 -9.48
C THR A 29 -6.23 14.00 -8.30
N VAL A 30 -6.73 14.33 -7.11
CA VAL A 30 -6.22 13.79 -5.86
C VAL A 30 -7.35 12.97 -5.24
N ARG A 31 -7.06 11.71 -4.94
CA ARG A 31 -8.00 10.83 -4.26
C ARG A 31 -7.67 10.79 -2.77
N VAL A 32 -8.64 11.02 -1.95
CA VAL A 32 -8.49 10.99 -0.49
C VAL A 32 -9.02 9.66 0.02
N ILE A 33 -8.17 8.91 0.71
CA ILE A 33 -8.56 7.64 1.32
C ILE A 33 -8.41 7.76 2.82
N PRO A 34 -9.55 7.84 3.56
CA PRO A 34 -9.47 7.93 5.02
C PRO A 34 -8.72 6.73 5.60
N ILE A 35 -7.92 6.94 6.62
CA ILE A 35 -7.16 5.85 7.25
C ILE A 35 -8.10 4.75 7.75
N ARG A 36 -9.28 5.11 8.25
CA ARG A 36 -10.27 4.13 8.73
C ARG A 36 -10.77 3.19 7.63
N ASP A 37 -10.58 3.56 6.36
CA ASP A 37 -11.02 2.75 5.21
C ASP A 37 -9.91 1.86 4.67
N ILE A 38 -8.70 1.96 5.20
CA ILE A 38 -7.57 1.17 4.73
C ILE A 38 -7.61 -0.21 5.37
N MET A 39 -7.61 -1.25 4.54
CA MET A 39 -7.64 -2.64 5.00
C MET A 39 -6.27 -3.32 4.85
N TRP A 40 -5.61 -3.10 3.72
CA TRP A 40 -4.40 -3.85 3.38
C TRP A 40 -3.49 -3.01 2.50
N ILE A 41 -2.21 -2.95 2.84
CA ILE A 41 -1.17 -2.30 2.05
C ILE A 41 -0.15 -3.35 1.66
N TYR A 42 0.06 -3.52 0.37
CA TYR A 42 0.93 -4.56 -0.14
C TYR A 42 1.60 -4.12 -1.44
N GLY A 43 2.60 -4.88 -1.85
CA GLY A 43 3.29 -4.62 -3.09
C GLY A 43 3.22 -5.80 -4.05
N ASN A 44 3.44 -5.50 -5.31
CA ASN A 44 3.54 -6.50 -6.35
C ASN A 44 4.73 -6.18 -7.24
N VAL A 45 5.51 -7.21 -7.58
CA VAL A 45 6.66 -7.06 -8.45
C VAL A 45 6.41 -7.85 -9.73
N VAL A 46 6.45 -7.15 -10.86
CA VAL A 46 6.38 -7.79 -12.17
C VAL A 46 7.77 -7.76 -12.79
N LYS A 47 8.27 -8.92 -13.17
CA LYS A 47 9.59 -9.07 -13.79
C LYS A 47 9.42 -9.15 -15.30
N GLN A 48 10.17 -8.33 -16.00
CA GLN A 48 10.20 -8.36 -17.46
C GLN A 48 11.49 -8.99 -17.93
N THR A 49 11.39 -9.88 -18.93
CA THR A 49 12.56 -10.50 -19.55
C THR A 49 12.47 -10.35 -21.06
N MET A 50 13.62 -10.34 -21.70
CA MET A 50 13.73 -10.37 -23.15
C MET A 50 14.76 -11.44 -23.53
N ASN A 51 14.34 -12.42 -24.35
CA ASN A 51 15.20 -13.55 -24.72
C ASN A 51 15.82 -14.22 -23.48
N PHE A 52 15.00 -14.42 -22.43
CA PHE A 52 15.38 -15.01 -21.14
C PHE A 52 16.33 -14.16 -20.29
N ILE A 53 16.64 -12.94 -20.74
CA ILE A 53 17.49 -12.03 -19.99
C ILE A 53 16.61 -11.05 -19.21
N PRO A 54 16.76 -10.95 -17.87
CA PRO A 54 15.99 -9.99 -17.09
C PRO A 54 16.31 -8.56 -17.51
N THR A 55 15.30 -7.78 -17.89
CA THR A 55 15.48 -6.40 -18.33
C THR A 55 15.05 -5.40 -17.29
N SER A 56 13.92 -5.65 -16.63
CA SER A 56 13.36 -4.69 -15.66
C SER A 56 12.50 -5.40 -14.63
N LYS A 57 12.34 -4.75 -13.49
CA LYS A 57 11.37 -5.13 -12.47
C LYS A 57 10.49 -3.93 -12.18
N PHE A 58 9.17 -4.12 -12.17
CA PHE A 58 8.20 -3.09 -11.87
C PHE A 58 7.62 -3.35 -10.49
N HIS A 59 7.89 -2.46 -9.56
CA HIS A 59 7.47 -2.58 -8.16
C HIS A 59 6.30 -1.62 -7.94
N THR A 60 5.10 -2.17 -7.74
CA THR A 60 3.91 -1.35 -7.53
C THR A 60 3.40 -1.51 -6.12
N LEU A 61 3.11 -0.40 -5.47
CA LEU A 61 2.55 -0.36 -4.12
C LEU A 61 1.04 -0.17 -4.23
N TYR A 62 0.27 -1.04 -3.54
CA TYR A 62 -1.19 -1.05 -3.60
C TYR A 62 -1.80 -0.87 -2.22
N LEU A 63 -3.00 -0.30 -2.23
CA LEU A 63 -3.83 -0.14 -1.05
C LEU A 63 -5.21 -0.71 -1.35
N LEU A 64 -5.69 -1.61 -0.49
CA LEU A 64 -7.05 -2.13 -0.56
C LEU A 64 -7.91 -1.39 0.45
N ALA A 65 -9.01 -0.82 0.00
CA ALA A 65 -9.90 -0.04 0.83
C ALA A 65 -11.16 -0.83 1.23
N ARG A 66 -11.90 -0.29 2.18
CA ARG A 66 -13.11 -0.89 2.74
C ARG A 66 -14.17 -1.20 1.68
N ASP A 67 -14.24 -0.42 0.63
CA ASP A 67 -15.20 -0.61 -0.46
C ASP A 67 -14.81 -1.70 -1.45
N GLY A 68 -13.67 -2.37 -1.21
CA GLY A 68 -13.13 -3.38 -2.12
C GLY A 68 -12.28 -2.79 -3.23
N GLY A 69 -12.16 -1.48 -3.31
CA GLY A 69 -11.33 -0.82 -4.31
C GLY A 69 -9.84 -0.97 -4.03
N THR A 70 -9.06 -1.21 -5.06
CA THR A 70 -7.61 -1.28 -4.98
C THR A 70 -7.02 -0.06 -5.66
N TYR A 71 -6.17 0.65 -4.95
CA TYR A 71 -5.57 1.90 -5.44
C TYR A 71 -4.07 1.73 -5.53
N SER A 72 -3.48 2.17 -6.65
CA SER A 72 -2.03 2.19 -6.83
C SER A 72 -1.47 3.44 -6.17
N LEU A 73 -0.50 3.24 -5.29
CA LEU A 73 0.21 4.36 -4.63
C LEU A 73 1.46 4.76 -5.41
N GLY A 74 1.75 4.09 -6.52
CA GLY A 74 2.87 4.40 -7.37
C GLY A 74 3.68 3.17 -7.74
N GLN A 75 4.65 3.37 -8.63
CA GLN A 75 5.47 2.31 -9.16
C GLN A 75 6.92 2.77 -9.27
N ILE A 76 7.84 1.88 -8.92
CA ILE A 76 9.28 2.09 -9.12
C ILE A 76 9.77 1.00 -10.07
N THR A 77 10.61 1.40 -11.02
CA THR A 77 11.26 0.47 -11.93
C THR A 77 12.73 0.30 -11.52
N THR A 78 13.18 -0.94 -11.47
CA THR A 78 14.60 -1.26 -11.24
C THR A 78 15.12 -2.13 -12.36
N GLY A 79 16.44 -2.23 -12.48
CA GLY A 79 17.05 -3.11 -13.47
C GLY A 79 16.76 -4.58 -13.19
N GLY A 80 16.80 -5.42 -14.23
CA GLY A 80 16.46 -6.84 -14.13
C GLY A 80 17.32 -7.63 -13.15
N PHE A 81 18.58 -7.21 -12.96
CA PHE A 81 19.51 -7.85 -12.02
C PHE A 81 19.61 -7.14 -10.69
N SER A 82 18.85 -6.06 -10.49
CA SER A 82 18.87 -5.32 -9.24
C SER A 82 18.34 -6.17 -8.10
N LYS A 83 19.00 -6.06 -6.94
CA LYS A 83 18.56 -6.71 -5.70
C LYS A 83 17.83 -5.73 -4.78
N LYS A 84 17.53 -4.53 -5.26
CA LYS A 84 16.80 -3.54 -4.47
C LYS A 84 15.37 -4.02 -4.22
N ALA A 85 14.89 -3.76 -3.01
CA ALA A 85 13.54 -4.14 -2.58
C ALA A 85 12.79 -2.90 -2.10
N PRO A 86 12.44 -1.97 -3.02
CA PRO A 86 11.81 -0.71 -2.62
C PRO A 86 10.45 -0.89 -1.96
N LEU A 87 9.72 -1.96 -2.28
CA LEU A 87 8.43 -2.21 -1.68
C LEU A 87 8.53 -2.58 -0.21
N ASP A 88 9.53 -3.37 0.16
CA ASP A 88 9.72 -3.76 1.56
C ASP A 88 9.95 -2.54 2.43
N GLU A 89 10.78 -1.62 1.98
CA GLU A 89 11.04 -0.38 2.68
C GLU A 89 9.80 0.51 2.74
N ALA A 90 9.09 0.66 1.63
CA ALA A 90 7.89 1.48 1.56
C ALA A 90 6.80 0.96 2.49
N VAL A 91 6.56 -0.35 2.50
CA VAL A 91 5.57 -0.96 3.36
C VAL A 91 5.94 -0.78 4.83
N ALA A 92 7.21 -0.98 5.16
CA ALA A 92 7.69 -0.80 6.54
C ALA A 92 7.54 0.64 7.02
N GLN A 93 7.85 1.61 6.17
CA GLN A 93 7.68 3.02 6.51
C GLN A 93 6.22 3.38 6.70
N LEU A 94 5.33 2.88 5.84
CA LEU A 94 3.89 3.10 5.98
C LEU A 94 3.36 2.46 7.25
N GLN A 95 3.82 1.27 7.59
CA GLN A 95 3.43 0.62 8.83
C GLN A 95 3.81 1.47 10.04
N ASN A 96 5.03 1.96 10.08
CA ASN A 96 5.48 2.81 11.18
C ASN A 96 4.67 4.10 11.29
N LEU A 97 4.28 4.66 10.14
CA LEU A 97 3.53 5.90 10.11
C LEU A 97 2.07 5.71 10.51
N LEU A 98 1.43 4.66 10.03
CA LEU A 98 -0.02 4.46 10.18
C LEU A 98 -0.40 3.67 11.43
N PHE A 99 0.50 2.84 11.95
CA PHE A 99 0.19 1.98 13.09
C PHE A 99 -0.37 2.73 14.29
N PRO A 100 0.15 3.90 14.68
CA PRO A 100 -0.40 4.65 15.81
C PRO A 100 -1.85 5.08 15.61
N TYR A 101 -2.29 5.19 14.36
CA TYR A 101 -3.64 5.67 14.04
C TYR A 101 -4.62 4.54 13.74
N ARG A 102 -4.13 3.41 13.27
CA ARG A 102 -5.00 2.27 12.95
C ARG A 102 -4.19 0.97 12.98
N LYS A 103 -4.34 0.22 14.05
CA LYS A 103 -3.53 -0.97 14.31
C LYS A 103 -3.88 -2.16 13.42
N GLY A 104 -5.12 -2.22 12.92
CA GLY A 104 -5.61 -3.40 12.25
C GLY A 104 -5.22 -3.54 10.79
N ILE A 105 -4.65 -2.49 10.19
CA ILE A 105 -4.24 -2.54 8.78
C ILE A 105 -3.26 -3.70 8.59
N VAL A 106 -3.49 -4.49 7.54
CA VAL A 106 -2.61 -5.60 7.17
C VAL A 106 -1.53 -5.09 6.23
N TYR A 107 -0.30 -5.50 6.45
CA TYR A 107 0.84 -5.06 5.65
C TYR A 107 1.55 -6.24 5.01
N GLY A 108 1.95 -6.05 3.75
CA GLY A 108 2.70 -7.06 3.01
C GLY A 108 1.82 -8.07 2.31
N TYR A 109 2.38 -8.73 1.32
CA TYR A 109 1.65 -9.72 0.52
C TYR A 109 1.98 -11.13 0.97
N SER A 110 0.94 -11.95 1.08
CA SER A 110 1.08 -13.40 1.10
C SER A 110 -0.15 -14.00 0.41
N ASP A 111 -0.01 -15.20 -0.11
CA ASP A 111 -1.14 -15.91 -0.74
C ASP A 111 -2.25 -16.16 0.26
N GLU A 112 -1.90 -16.44 1.51
CA GLU A 112 -2.87 -16.64 2.57
C GLU A 112 -3.71 -15.39 2.80
N ILE A 113 -3.08 -14.21 2.90
CA ILE A 113 -3.78 -12.94 3.07
C ILE A 113 -4.66 -12.66 1.85
N ALA A 114 -4.12 -12.84 0.65
CA ALA A 114 -4.87 -12.61 -0.58
C ALA A 114 -6.11 -13.50 -0.65
N ASN A 115 -5.97 -14.77 -0.33
CA ASN A 115 -7.08 -15.72 -0.34
C ASN A 115 -8.14 -15.33 0.70
N TYR A 116 -7.72 -14.87 1.86
CA TYR A 116 -8.64 -14.45 2.91
C TYR A 116 -9.48 -13.25 2.48
N PHE A 117 -8.83 -12.21 1.94
CA PHE A 117 -9.56 -11.03 1.46
C PHE A 117 -10.46 -11.35 0.26
N GLN A 118 -10.03 -12.23 -0.63
CA GLN A 118 -10.83 -12.59 -1.80
C GLN A 118 -11.99 -13.52 -1.43
N GLY A 119 -11.76 -14.45 -0.51
CA GLY A 119 -12.76 -15.45 -0.16
C GLY A 119 -13.78 -14.98 0.87
N ASN A 120 -13.42 -14.02 1.71
CA ASN A 120 -14.30 -13.54 2.78
C ASN A 120 -13.99 -12.07 3.08
N PHE A 121 -14.28 -11.22 2.13
CA PHE A 121 -13.95 -9.79 2.25
C PHE A 121 -14.63 -9.15 3.46
N ALA A 122 -15.92 -9.44 3.66
CA ALA A 122 -16.66 -8.89 4.79
C ALA A 122 -16.05 -9.28 6.14
N GLY A 123 -15.65 -10.54 6.27
CA GLY A 123 -14.98 -11.01 7.47
C GLY A 123 -13.62 -10.38 7.67
N ALA A 124 -12.88 -10.17 6.57
CA ALA A 124 -11.59 -9.52 6.63
C ALA A 124 -11.72 -8.06 7.09
N VAL A 125 -12.71 -7.33 6.59
CA VAL A 125 -13.00 -5.96 7.03
C VAL A 125 -13.34 -5.93 8.52
N GLN A 126 -14.17 -6.85 8.98
CA GLN A 126 -14.52 -6.95 10.40
C GLN A 126 -13.29 -7.21 11.25
N MET A 127 -12.40 -8.08 10.81
CA MET A 127 -11.16 -8.38 11.52
C MET A 127 -10.29 -7.14 11.65
N VAL A 128 -10.11 -6.40 10.56
CA VAL A 128 -9.30 -5.18 10.57
C VAL A 128 -9.91 -4.13 11.50
N ASP A 129 -11.22 -3.94 11.42
CA ASP A 129 -11.92 -2.98 12.28
C ASP A 129 -11.79 -3.36 13.76
N ALA A 130 -12.03 -4.62 14.08
CA ALA A 130 -11.96 -5.09 15.46
C ALA A 130 -10.54 -4.93 16.04
N LYS A 131 -9.53 -5.29 15.27
CA LYS A 131 -8.15 -5.17 15.70
C LYS A 131 -7.73 -3.71 15.86
N SER A 132 -8.27 -2.82 15.03
CA SER A 132 -7.98 -1.39 15.11
C SER A 132 -8.58 -0.74 16.36
N MET A 133 -9.61 -1.36 16.94
CA MET A 133 -10.26 -0.85 18.14
C MET A 133 -9.63 -1.37 19.44
N GLU A 134 -8.69 -2.28 19.35
CA GLU A 134 -7.97 -2.78 20.52
C GLU A 134 -7.09 -1.67 21.12
N PRO A 135 -7.01 -1.59 22.45
CA PRO A 135 -6.17 -0.59 23.11
C PRO A 135 -4.67 -0.79 22.87
#